data_4c3634a54c9cdbc3e5f7a69bfa053af4
#
_entry.id   4c3634a54c9cdbc3e5f7a69bfa053af4
#
_cell.length_a   1.000
_cell.length_b   1.000
_cell.length_c   1.000
_cell.angle_alpha   90.00
_cell.angle_beta   90.00
_cell.angle_gamma   90.00
#
_symmetry.space_group_name_H-M   'P 1'
#
loop_
_entity.id
_entity.type
_entity.pdbx_description
1 polymer ?
#
loop_
_entity_poly.entity_id
_entity_poly.type
_entity_poly.pdbx_seq_one_letter_code
_entity_poly.pdbx_strand_id
1 'polypeptide(L)'
;MIDSSSRAKIGPIELAPSVTAGHAWTFLFASFFSIGMVTFVSIGQAYLMNEHLKIPVSAQGTLSGDLVFWTEIVTLLLFGPTGAIMDRIGRKPVYAVGFVILAIAYLCYPLATNVTQLTIARMIYAVGVVAVTSGLATVLVDYPQERSRGKLIAIVGFLNGLGIVILNQFFGGLPKTLVAKGFTGTEAGFWAHAAVAATAAVAAVVLFFGLKGGTPVRHEERLPLRELLTSGFRHARNPRILLSYAAAFVARGDQSIIGTFVPLWGMTTGIAMGMEPAEAVKKGTFIFIVSQAAALLWAPVIGIFIDRWNRVTALTLCMGLAAAGYLSLALIGNPLEKWSLIFFVLLGIGQISAFLGSQSLIGQEAPKEARGSVIGAFNISGAIGILFITTTGGRLFDGMSPKAPFIIVGAVNLLVMLGGFWLRGKERKIVTSDKKRYNSGASS
;
A
#
# COMPACT_ATOMS: atom_id res chain seq x y z
N MET A 1 -15.53 40.72 8.08
CA MET A 1 -15.98 39.96 6.87
C MET A 1 -14.76 39.70 6.03
N ILE A 2 -14.26 38.43 6.02
CA ILE A 2 -13.15 38.02 5.15
C ILE A 2 -13.77 37.75 3.79
N ASP A 3 -13.31 38.52 2.80
CA ASP A 3 -13.76 38.49 1.42
C ASP A 3 -13.74 37.07 0.86
N SER A 4 -14.90 36.55 0.48
CA SER A 4 -15.10 35.19 -0.06
C SER A 4 -14.70 35.05 -1.54
N SER A 5 -14.20 36.14 -2.17
CA SER A 5 -14.02 36.22 -3.63
C SER A 5 -12.70 35.73 -4.20
N SER A 6 -11.72 35.29 -3.36
CA SER A 6 -10.39 34.89 -3.87
C SER A 6 -9.89 33.50 -3.40
N ARG A 7 -10.79 32.57 -3.11
CA ARG A 7 -10.35 31.22 -2.73
C ARG A 7 -9.89 30.44 -3.96
N ALA A 8 -8.62 30.01 -3.94
CA ALA A 8 -8.07 29.19 -5.01
C ALA A 8 -8.83 27.85 -5.11
N LYS A 9 -9.14 27.43 -6.35
CA LYS A 9 -9.83 26.17 -6.66
C LYS A 9 -9.07 25.41 -7.73
N ILE A 10 -9.11 24.10 -7.69
CA ILE A 10 -8.71 23.22 -8.80
C ILE A 10 -9.89 22.31 -9.11
N GLY A 11 -10.54 22.53 -10.24
CA GLY A 11 -11.77 21.81 -10.58
C GLY A 11 -12.77 21.85 -9.43
N PRO A 12 -13.25 20.69 -8.93
CA PRO A 12 -14.23 20.62 -7.85
C PRO A 12 -13.65 20.80 -6.45
N ILE A 13 -12.32 21.03 -6.30
CA ILE A 13 -11.60 21.08 -5.02
C ILE A 13 -11.38 22.54 -4.64
N GLU A 14 -11.83 22.91 -3.46
CA GLU A 14 -11.53 24.19 -2.81
C GLU A 14 -10.30 24.02 -1.90
N LEU A 15 -9.34 24.92 -2.06
CA LEU A 15 -8.07 24.86 -1.38
C LEU A 15 -8.13 25.63 -0.04
N ALA A 16 -7.29 25.19 0.89
CA ALA A 16 -7.10 25.88 2.17
C ALA A 16 -6.53 27.29 1.96
N PRO A 17 -6.74 28.24 2.88
CA PRO A 17 -6.16 29.57 2.80
C PRO A 17 -4.65 29.49 2.58
N SER A 18 -4.12 30.36 1.71
CA SER A 18 -2.69 30.42 1.32
C SER A 18 -2.13 29.22 0.52
N VAL A 19 -2.95 28.24 0.13
CA VAL A 19 -2.60 27.21 -0.85
C VAL A 19 -3.02 27.70 -2.24
N THR A 20 -2.07 27.80 -3.17
CA THR A 20 -2.33 28.22 -4.55
C THR A 20 -2.67 27.02 -5.43
N ALA A 21 -3.23 27.26 -6.61
CA ALA A 21 -3.45 26.23 -7.62
C ALA A 21 -2.11 25.56 -8.03
N GLY A 22 -1.01 26.32 -8.13
CA GLY A 22 0.32 25.77 -8.43
C GLY A 22 0.80 24.77 -7.40
N HIS A 23 0.64 25.09 -6.10
CA HIS A 23 0.97 24.14 -5.02
C HIS A 23 0.17 22.84 -5.15
N ALA A 24 -1.11 22.93 -5.47
CA ALA A 24 -1.97 21.76 -5.58
C ALA A 24 -1.66 20.94 -6.85
N TRP A 25 -1.33 21.57 -8.00
CA TRP A 25 -0.87 20.84 -9.20
C TRP A 25 0.44 20.10 -8.92
N THR A 26 1.39 20.73 -8.22
CA THR A 26 2.63 20.07 -7.77
C THR A 26 2.34 18.87 -6.88
N PHE A 27 1.37 18.97 -6.00
CA PHE A 27 0.97 17.84 -5.15
C PHE A 27 0.32 16.70 -5.95
N LEU A 28 -0.53 17.00 -6.93
CA LEU A 28 -1.11 15.98 -7.81
C LEU A 28 -0.03 15.29 -8.65
N PHE A 29 0.94 16.06 -9.18
CA PHE A 29 2.13 15.50 -9.84
C PHE A 29 2.88 14.54 -8.89
N ALA A 30 3.21 14.98 -7.67
CA ALA A 30 3.90 14.15 -6.70
C ALA A 30 3.11 12.88 -6.34
N SER A 31 1.78 12.97 -6.25
CA SER A 31 0.92 11.83 -5.97
C SER A 31 1.03 10.74 -7.03
N PHE A 32 1.11 11.12 -8.32
CA PHE A 32 1.31 10.15 -9.40
C PHE A 32 2.64 9.39 -9.25
N PHE A 33 3.73 10.06 -8.88
CA PHE A 33 5.05 9.44 -8.78
C PHE A 33 5.29 8.71 -7.46
N SER A 34 4.69 9.14 -6.34
CA SER A 34 5.01 8.64 -4.99
C SER A 34 4.86 7.14 -4.86
N ILE A 35 3.65 6.62 -5.03
CA ILE A 35 3.39 5.20 -4.79
C ILE A 35 3.88 4.33 -5.95
N GLY A 36 3.84 4.84 -7.19
CA GLY A 36 4.39 4.14 -8.34
C GLY A 36 5.88 3.84 -8.21
N MET A 37 6.67 4.80 -7.72
CA MET A 37 8.09 4.59 -7.46
C MET A 37 8.34 3.66 -6.26
N VAL A 38 7.55 3.81 -5.19
CA VAL A 38 7.66 2.94 -4.03
C VAL A 38 7.38 1.48 -4.41
N THR A 39 6.43 1.20 -5.29
CA THR A 39 6.12 -0.20 -5.68
C THR A 39 7.14 -0.81 -6.64
N PHE A 40 7.86 0.00 -7.42
CA PHE A 40 8.85 -0.50 -8.39
C PHE A 40 9.99 -1.28 -7.73
N VAL A 41 10.35 -0.99 -6.49
CA VAL A 41 11.48 -1.63 -5.81
C VAL A 41 11.40 -3.16 -5.85
N SER A 42 10.24 -3.75 -5.66
CA SER A 42 10.07 -5.22 -5.67
C SER A 42 10.31 -5.82 -7.06
N ILE A 43 9.93 -5.10 -8.12
CA ILE A 43 10.15 -5.51 -9.51
C ILE A 43 11.63 -5.40 -9.87
N GLY A 44 12.23 -4.26 -9.59
CA GLY A 44 13.66 -4.01 -9.85
C GLY A 44 14.54 -4.96 -9.04
N GLN A 45 14.23 -5.18 -7.76
CA GLN A 45 14.92 -6.11 -6.90
C GLN A 45 14.92 -7.55 -7.45
N ALA A 46 13.78 -8.05 -7.93
CA ALA A 46 13.68 -9.38 -8.51
C ALA A 46 14.64 -9.56 -9.69
N TYR A 47 14.74 -8.54 -10.56
CA TYR A 47 15.70 -8.54 -11.66
C TYR A 47 17.15 -8.54 -11.17
N LEU A 48 17.50 -7.68 -10.21
CA LEU A 48 18.87 -7.58 -9.65
C LEU A 48 19.29 -8.85 -8.92
N MET A 49 18.41 -9.49 -8.16
CA MET A 49 18.71 -10.77 -7.50
C MET A 49 19.15 -11.83 -8.52
N ASN A 50 18.53 -11.84 -9.70
CA ASN A 50 18.86 -12.78 -10.74
C ASN A 50 20.11 -12.37 -11.55
N GLU A 51 20.17 -11.12 -12.06
CA GLU A 51 21.20 -10.68 -12.99
C GLU A 51 22.50 -10.22 -12.32
N HIS A 52 22.41 -9.49 -11.22
CA HIS A 52 23.60 -8.92 -10.55
C HIS A 52 24.14 -9.87 -9.47
N LEU A 53 23.27 -10.35 -8.58
CA LEU A 53 23.68 -11.13 -7.42
C LEU A 53 23.69 -12.65 -7.68
N LYS A 54 23.12 -13.10 -8.81
CA LYS A 54 23.00 -14.52 -9.18
C LYS A 54 22.42 -15.38 -8.05
N ILE A 55 21.42 -14.85 -7.32
CA ILE A 55 20.74 -15.56 -6.26
C ILE A 55 19.93 -16.71 -6.84
N PRO A 56 20.08 -17.95 -6.35
CA PRO A 56 19.28 -19.08 -6.81
C PRO A 56 17.78 -18.79 -6.70
N VAL A 57 17.01 -19.21 -7.72
CA VAL A 57 15.55 -18.99 -7.75
C VAL A 57 14.87 -19.51 -6.49
N SER A 58 15.36 -20.62 -5.92
CA SER A 58 14.86 -21.25 -4.69
C SER A 58 15.14 -20.45 -3.40
N ALA A 59 15.84 -19.33 -3.46
CA ALA A 59 16.13 -18.47 -2.31
C ALA A 59 15.59 -17.03 -2.48
N GLN A 60 15.05 -16.70 -3.66
CA GLN A 60 14.61 -15.35 -3.97
C GLN A 60 13.33 -14.94 -3.22
N GLY A 61 12.45 -15.89 -2.92
CA GLY A 61 11.23 -15.66 -2.15
C GLY A 61 11.54 -15.29 -0.71
N THR A 62 12.37 -16.08 -0.03
CA THR A 62 12.81 -15.84 1.35
C THR A 62 13.52 -14.51 1.45
N LEU A 63 14.49 -14.24 0.57
CA LEU A 63 15.22 -12.98 0.57
C LEU A 63 14.28 -11.78 0.33
N SER A 64 13.31 -11.90 -0.59
CA SER A 64 12.34 -10.84 -0.83
C SER A 64 11.48 -10.57 0.40
N GLY A 65 11.02 -11.60 1.09
CA GLY A 65 10.28 -11.47 2.35
C GLY A 65 11.10 -10.78 3.45
N ASP A 66 12.37 -11.17 3.61
CA ASP A 66 13.28 -10.59 4.61
C ASP A 66 13.60 -9.12 4.30
N LEU A 67 13.75 -8.75 3.04
CA LEU A 67 13.94 -7.34 2.64
C LEU A 67 12.71 -6.47 2.91
N VAL A 68 11.51 -7.01 2.73
CA VAL A 68 10.27 -6.31 3.12
C VAL A 68 10.18 -6.20 4.64
N PHE A 69 10.55 -7.26 5.39
CA PHE A 69 10.62 -7.22 6.85
C PHE A 69 11.50 -6.05 7.34
N TRP A 70 12.73 -5.91 6.85
CA TRP A 70 13.61 -4.82 7.22
C TRP A 70 13.06 -3.44 6.81
N THR A 71 12.40 -3.36 5.66
CA THR A 71 11.71 -2.14 5.24
C THR A 71 10.66 -1.72 6.26
N GLU A 72 9.83 -2.66 6.71
CA GLU A 72 8.73 -2.37 7.65
C GLU A 72 9.24 -2.02 9.04
N ILE A 73 10.32 -2.67 9.52
CA ILE A 73 10.98 -2.32 10.79
C ILE A 73 11.46 -0.86 10.74
N VAL A 74 12.16 -0.45 9.69
CA VAL A 74 12.64 0.93 9.54
C VAL A 74 11.45 1.90 9.46
N THR A 75 10.40 1.52 8.73
CA THR A 75 9.18 2.32 8.59
C THR A 75 8.50 2.55 9.95
N LEU A 76 8.32 1.51 10.73
CA LEU A 76 7.73 1.60 12.08
C LEU A 76 8.55 2.49 13.02
N LEU A 77 9.87 2.34 13.01
CA LEU A 77 10.77 3.12 13.85
C LEU A 77 10.78 4.61 13.47
N LEU A 78 10.72 4.92 12.18
CA LEU A 78 10.88 6.29 11.69
C LEU A 78 9.57 7.03 11.47
N PHE A 79 8.42 6.37 11.45
CA PHE A 79 7.13 7.02 11.17
C PHE A 79 6.82 8.16 12.15
N GLY A 80 6.97 7.91 13.45
CA GLY A 80 6.77 8.93 14.48
C GLY A 80 7.76 10.10 14.40
N PRO A 81 9.10 9.82 14.39
CA PRO A 81 10.13 10.84 14.21
C PRO A 81 9.94 11.68 12.94
N THR A 82 9.62 11.07 11.81
CA THR A 82 9.38 11.80 10.55
C THR A 82 8.20 12.76 10.67
N GLY A 83 7.10 12.33 11.30
CA GLY A 83 5.98 13.22 11.59
C GLY A 83 6.39 14.41 12.47
N ALA A 84 7.19 14.19 13.52
CA ALA A 84 7.68 15.25 14.38
C ALA A 84 8.62 16.24 13.65
N ILE A 85 9.46 15.73 12.75
CA ILE A 85 10.32 16.56 11.89
C ILE A 85 9.46 17.40 10.95
N MET A 86 8.43 16.81 10.31
CA MET A 86 7.49 17.54 9.45
C MET A 86 6.77 18.69 10.16
N ASP A 87 6.42 18.50 11.43
CA ASP A 87 5.78 19.54 12.22
C ASP A 87 6.74 20.68 12.56
N ARG A 88 8.05 20.41 12.65
CA ARG A 88 9.08 21.42 12.99
C ARG A 88 9.60 22.20 11.80
N ILE A 89 9.92 21.50 10.71
CA ILE A 89 10.58 22.12 9.52
C ILE A 89 9.64 22.28 8.32
N GLY A 90 8.42 21.75 8.42
CA GLY A 90 7.41 21.83 7.37
C GLY A 90 7.34 20.57 6.49
N ARG A 91 6.27 20.48 5.71
CA ARG A 91 5.96 19.32 4.86
C ARG A 91 6.87 19.26 3.63
N LYS A 92 7.10 20.41 3.01
CA LYS A 92 7.85 20.57 1.77
C LYS A 92 9.26 19.97 1.83
N PRO A 93 10.13 20.36 2.79
CA PRO A 93 11.50 19.84 2.82
C PRO A 93 11.54 18.33 3.06
N VAL A 94 10.73 17.80 3.96
CA VAL A 94 10.74 16.36 4.28
C VAL A 94 10.25 15.52 3.09
N TYR A 95 9.21 15.99 2.39
CA TYR A 95 8.69 15.27 1.23
C TYR A 95 9.70 15.29 0.06
N ALA A 96 10.31 16.44 -0.22
CA ALA A 96 11.35 16.57 -1.26
C ALA A 96 12.60 15.73 -0.93
N VAL A 97 13.10 15.79 0.31
CA VAL A 97 14.24 14.98 0.77
C VAL A 97 13.90 13.48 0.69
N GLY A 98 12.66 13.08 0.96
CA GLY A 98 12.20 11.71 0.78
C GLY A 98 12.45 11.18 -0.64
N PHE A 99 12.16 11.99 -1.66
CA PHE A 99 12.45 11.63 -3.05
C PHE A 99 13.96 11.63 -3.37
N VAL A 100 14.75 12.52 -2.75
CA VAL A 100 16.21 12.48 -2.89
C VAL A 100 16.76 11.16 -2.31
N ILE A 101 16.28 10.75 -1.13
CA ILE A 101 16.71 9.49 -0.51
C ILE A 101 16.30 8.29 -1.37
N LEU A 102 15.08 8.31 -1.96
CA LEU A 102 14.67 7.28 -2.92
C LEU A 102 15.60 7.24 -4.14
N ALA A 103 15.96 8.39 -4.69
CA ALA A 103 16.89 8.45 -5.82
C ALA A 103 18.25 7.84 -5.46
N ILE A 104 18.81 8.18 -4.30
CA ILE A 104 20.06 7.58 -3.79
C ILE A 104 19.90 6.07 -3.62
N ALA A 105 18.83 5.63 -2.99
CA ALA A 105 18.56 4.20 -2.78
C ALA A 105 18.52 3.44 -4.11
N TYR A 106 17.80 3.94 -5.10
CA TYR A 106 17.73 3.33 -6.42
C TYR A 106 19.06 3.28 -7.16
N LEU A 107 19.97 4.22 -6.92
CA LEU A 107 21.35 4.14 -7.43
C LEU A 107 22.20 3.12 -6.66
N CYS A 108 21.97 2.96 -5.35
CA CYS A 108 22.69 1.99 -4.52
C CYS A 108 22.30 0.53 -4.84
N TYR A 109 21.04 0.29 -5.25
CA TYR A 109 20.55 -1.06 -5.53
C TYR A 109 21.39 -1.84 -6.53
N PRO A 110 21.65 -1.35 -7.76
CA PRO A 110 22.43 -2.07 -8.77
C PRO A 110 23.92 -2.12 -8.46
N LEU A 111 24.40 -1.37 -7.47
CA LEU A 111 25.79 -1.39 -7.01
C LEU A 111 26.04 -2.46 -5.93
N ALA A 112 24.99 -3.07 -5.39
CA ALA A 112 25.12 -4.13 -4.41
C ALA A 112 25.76 -5.38 -5.03
N THR A 113 26.80 -5.90 -4.39
CA THR A 113 27.53 -7.11 -4.81
C THR A 113 27.21 -8.32 -3.94
N ASN A 114 26.46 -8.13 -2.85
CA ASN A 114 26.04 -9.20 -1.94
C ASN A 114 24.73 -8.82 -1.23
N VAL A 115 24.13 -9.81 -0.55
CA VAL A 115 22.86 -9.67 0.15
C VAL A 115 22.89 -8.59 1.23
N THR A 116 24.01 -8.45 1.95
CA THR A 116 24.14 -7.44 3.02
C THR A 116 24.06 -6.03 2.44
N GLN A 117 24.77 -5.76 1.35
CA GLN A 117 24.72 -4.46 0.68
C GLN A 117 23.31 -4.18 0.10
N LEU A 118 22.67 -5.19 -0.46
CA LEU A 118 21.27 -5.07 -0.93
C LEU A 118 20.32 -4.74 0.22
N THR A 119 20.52 -5.35 1.39
CA THR A 119 19.73 -5.07 2.60
C THR A 119 19.96 -3.64 3.09
N ILE A 120 21.20 -3.15 3.08
CA ILE A 120 21.52 -1.76 3.44
C ILE A 120 20.85 -0.79 2.46
N ALA A 121 20.94 -1.04 1.16
CA ALA A 121 20.24 -0.22 0.15
C ALA A 121 18.72 -0.23 0.37
N ARG A 122 18.16 -1.38 0.78
CA ARG A 122 16.74 -1.52 1.15
C ARG A 122 16.38 -0.69 2.38
N MET A 123 17.25 -0.62 3.38
CA MET A 123 17.01 0.22 4.57
C MET A 123 17.08 1.71 4.22
N ILE A 124 18.04 2.14 3.38
CA ILE A 124 18.07 3.52 2.85
C ILE A 124 16.77 3.85 2.11
N TYR A 125 16.33 2.94 1.24
CA TYR A 125 15.05 3.07 0.54
C TYR A 125 13.88 3.23 1.53
N ALA A 126 13.82 2.46 2.61
CA ALA A 126 12.77 2.53 3.61
C ALA A 126 12.68 3.92 4.28
N VAL A 127 13.82 4.57 4.54
CA VAL A 127 13.85 5.97 5.03
C VAL A 127 13.17 6.91 4.04
N GLY A 128 13.48 6.76 2.75
CA GLY A 128 12.84 7.53 1.68
C GLY A 128 11.32 7.27 1.60
N VAL A 129 10.91 6.01 1.70
CA VAL A 129 9.48 5.60 1.72
C VAL A 129 8.72 6.30 2.84
N VAL A 130 9.26 6.29 4.07
CA VAL A 130 8.61 6.93 5.22
C VAL A 130 8.42 8.42 4.97
N ALA A 131 9.45 9.11 4.48
CA ALA A 131 9.38 10.54 4.22
C ALA A 131 8.37 10.87 3.09
N VAL A 132 8.38 10.09 2.00
CA VAL A 132 7.47 10.28 0.86
C VAL A 132 6.02 9.99 1.26
N THR A 133 5.75 8.86 1.90
CA THR A 133 4.38 8.47 2.28
C THR A 133 3.80 9.36 3.37
N SER A 134 4.61 9.79 4.35
CA SER A 134 4.21 10.76 5.35
C SER A 134 3.93 12.13 4.73
N GLY A 135 4.77 12.58 3.78
CA GLY A 135 4.56 13.80 3.01
C GLY A 135 3.26 13.78 2.22
N LEU A 136 3.04 12.70 1.48
CA LEU A 136 1.81 12.48 0.71
C LEU A 136 0.57 12.56 1.62
N ALA A 137 0.56 11.81 2.72
CA ALA A 137 -0.57 11.75 3.65
C ALA A 137 -0.85 13.11 4.32
N THR A 138 0.19 13.83 4.72
CA THR A 138 0.04 15.10 5.43
C THR A 138 -0.45 16.22 4.51
N VAL A 139 0.14 16.35 3.31
CA VAL A 139 -0.28 17.34 2.31
C VAL A 139 -1.71 17.09 1.84
N LEU A 140 -2.11 15.82 1.72
CA LEU A 140 -3.47 15.39 1.37
C LEU A 140 -4.53 15.92 2.36
N VAL A 141 -4.17 16.05 3.63
CA VAL A 141 -5.06 16.58 4.68
C VAL A 141 -5.00 18.11 4.74
N ASP A 142 -3.82 18.69 4.56
CA ASP A 142 -3.56 20.14 4.79
C ASP A 142 -4.01 21.02 3.61
N TYR A 143 -4.02 20.51 2.37
CA TYR A 143 -4.27 21.34 1.17
C TYR A 143 -5.76 21.62 0.88
N PRO A 144 -6.70 20.67 1.06
CA PRO A 144 -8.10 20.93 0.79
C PRO A 144 -8.80 21.58 1.97
N GLN A 145 -9.88 22.33 1.68
CA GLN A 145 -10.88 22.63 2.70
C GLN A 145 -11.61 21.35 3.12
N GLU A 146 -12.15 21.32 4.36
CA GLU A 146 -12.84 20.16 4.94
C GLU A 146 -13.88 19.55 3.99
N ARG A 147 -14.73 20.39 3.39
CA ARG A 147 -15.78 19.96 2.45
C ARG A 147 -15.26 19.38 1.12
N SER A 148 -14.01 19.65 0.77
CA SER A 148 -13.37 19.17 -0.46
C SER A 148 -12.37 18.03 -0.22
N ARG A 149 -12.11 17.65 1.04
CA ARG A 149 -11.11 16.65 1.42
C ARG A 149 -11.37 15.30 0.78
N GLY A 150 -12.62 14.82 0.80
CA GLY A 150 -12.98 13.55 0.17
C GLY A 150 -12.73 13.52 -1.33
N LYS A 151 -12.98 14.65 -2.04
CA LYS A 151 -12.71 14.76 -3.48
C LYS A 151 -11.22 14.67 -3.79
N LEU A 152 -10.37 15.35 -3.00
CA LEU A 152 -8.92 15.30 -3.19
C LEU A 152 -8.38 13.90 -2.87
N ILE A 153 -8.86 13.24 -1.81
CA ILE A 153 -8.49 11.85 -1.48
C ILE A 153 -8.79 10.92 -2.66
N ALA A 154 -9.96 11.04 -3.29
CA ALA A 154 -10.33 10.20 -4.42
C ALA A 154 -9.41 10.44 -5.64
N ILE A 155 -9.10 11.70 -5.97
CA ILE A 155 -8.21 12.05 -7.09
C ILE A 155 -6.79 11.57 -6.82
N VAL A 156 -6.25 11.78 -5.62
CA VAL A 156 -4.91 11.31 -5.23
C VAL A 156 -4.84 9.79 -5.22
N GLY A 157 -5.86 9.11 -4.72
CA GLY A 157 -5.95 7.65 -4.78
C GLY A 157 -5.94 7.12 -6.21
N PHE A 158 -6.68 7.77 -7.12
CA PHE A 158 -6.66 7.44 -8.54
C PHE A 158 -5.29 7.68 -9.18
N LEU A 159 -4.65 8.82 -8.92
CA LEU A 159 -3.30 9.13 -9.43
C LEU A 159 -2.23 8.18 -8.89
N ASN A 160 -2.30 7.80 -7.62
CA ASN A 160 -1.43 6.77 -7.05
C ASN A 160 -1.58 5.43 -7.78
N GLY A 161 -2.81 4.96 -8.00
CA GLY A 161 -3.06 3.72 -8.73
C GLY A 161 -2.59 3.80 -10.19
N LEU A 162 -2.84 4.93 -10.85
CA LEU A 162 -2.38 5.17 -12.22
C LEU A 162 -0.85 5.20 -12.29
N GLY A 163 -0.19 5.83 -11.31
CA GLY A 163 1.25 5.83 -11.16
C GLY A 163 1.82 4.41 -11.00
N ILE A 164 1.18 3.57 -10.15
CA ILE A 164 1.58 2.16 -10.04
C ILE A 164 1.53 1.46 -11.41
N VAL A 165 0.44 1.58 -12.12
CA VAL A 165 0.26 0.91 -13.43
C VAL A 165 1.27 1.41 -14.46
N ILE A 166 1.35 2.72 -14.66
CA ILE A 166 2.16 3.31 -15.75
C ILE A 166 3.66 3.20 -15.45
N LEU A 167 4.10 3.61 -14.25
CA LEU A 167 5.53 3.66 -13.94
C LEU A 167 6.13 2.25 -13.83
N ASN A 168 5.40 1.30 -13.25
CA ASN A 168 5.90 -0.07 -13.16
C ASN A 168 5.92 -0.76 -14.53
N GLN A 169 4.94 -0.49 -15.42
CA GLN A 169 4.99 -0.97 -16.80
C GLN A 169 6.20 -0.42 -17.55
N PHE A 170 6.46 0.87 -17.40
CA PHE A 170 7.57 1.53 -18.09
C PHE A 170 8.92 1.02 -17.57
N PHE A 171 9.17 1.15 -16.26
CA PHE A 171 10.44 0.78 -15.66
C PHE A 171 10.68 -0.74 -15.65
N GLY A 172 9.65 -1.55 -15.42
CA GLY A 172 9.76 -3.00 -15.46
C GLY A 172 9.98 -3.57 -16.87
N GLY A 173 9.57 -2.82 -17.90
CA GLY A 173 9.86 -3.18 -19.31
C GLY A 173 11.22 -2.68 -19.81
N LEU A 174 11.86 -1.76 -19.08
CA LEU A 174 13.09 -1.10 -19.53
C LEU A 174 14.28 -2.05 -19.69
N PRO A 175 14.55 -3.03 -18.80
CA PRO A 175 15.64 -3.96 -18.97
C PRO A 175 15.54 -4.71 -20.31
N LYS A 176 14.35 -5.21 -20.70
CA LYS A 176 14.16 -5.89 -22.00
C LYS A 176 14.51 -4.97 -23.17
N THR A 177 14.10 -3.71 -23.09
CA THR A 177 14.37 -2.73 -24.15
C THR A 177 15.86 -2.42 -24.28
N LEU A 178 16.58 -2.36 -23.16
CA LEU A 178 18.01 -2.08 -23.13
C LEU A 178 18.81 -3.29 -23.63
N VAL A 179 18.47 -4.51 -23.20
CA VAL A 179 19.10 -5.74 -23.72
C VAL A 179 18.91 -5.86 -25.24
N ALA A 180 17.72 -5.55 -25.76
CA ALA A 180 17.47 -5.51 -27.21
C ALA A 180 18.32 -4.46 -27.96
N LYS A 181 18.85 -3.46 -27.27
CA LYS A 181 19.78 -2.44 -27.81
C LYS A 181 21.26 -2.83 -27.65
N GLY A 182 21.58 -4.02 -27.14
CA GLY A 182 22.92 -4.56 -26.99
C GLY A 182 23.58 -4.33 -25.62
N PHE A 183 22.84 -3.81 -24.62
CA PHE A 183 23.35 -3.75 -23.24
C PHE A 183 23.36 -5.15 -22.62
N THR A 184 24.34 -5.40 -21.77
CA THR A 184 24.37 -6.62 -20.95
C THR A 184 23.21 -6.60 -19.93
N GLY A 185 22.83 -7.77 -19.39
CA GLY A 185 21.78 -7.87 -18.38
C GLY A 185 22.07 -7.00 -17.15
N THR A 186 23.32 -6.95 -16.70
CA THR A 186 23.78 -6.13 -15.57
C THR A 186 23.67 -4.64 -15.88
N GLU A 187 24.15 -4.19 -17.04
CA GLU A 187 24.02 -2.79 -17.47
C GLU A 187 22.55 -2.40 -17.63
N ALA A 188 21.71 -3.26 -18.18
CA ALA A 188 20.28 -3.00 -18.31
C ALA A 188 19.60 -2.83 -16.94
N GLY A 189 19.98 -3.62 -15.94
CA GLY A 189 19.54 -3.45 -14.55
C GLY A 189 20.00 -2.12 -13.95
N PHE A 190 21.27 -1.77 -14.15
CA PHE A 190 21.81 -0.49 -13.67
C PHE A 190 21.04 0.71 -14.28
N TRP A 191 20.92 0.76 -15.60
CA TRP A 191 20.25 1.88 -16.28
C TRP A 191 18.77 1.95 -16.00
N ALA A 192 18.09 0.81 -15.78
CA ALA A 192 16.68 0.81 -15.37
C ALA A 192 16.52 1.47 -13.98
N HIS A 193 17.38 1.14 -13.01
CA HIS A 193 17.35 1.77 -11.69
C HIS A 193 17.78 3.23 -11.74
N ALA A 194 18.79 3.58 -12.57
CA ALA A 194 19.22 4.95 -12.77
C ALA A 194 18.11 5.83 -13.37
N ALA A 195 17.26 5.28 -14.26
CA ALA A 195 16.10 5.99 -14.81
C ALA A 195 15.07 6.29 -13.72
N VAL A 196 14.80 5.34 -12.81
CA VAL A 196 13.93 5.56 -11.64
C VAL A 196 14.53 6.61 -10.72
N ALA A 197 15.82 6.52 -10.44
CA ALA A 197 16.54 7.50 -9.61
C ALA A 197 16.49 8.92 -10.20
N ALA A 198 16.71 9.05 -11.51
CA ALA A 198 16.58 10.33 -12.21
C ALA A 198 15.16 10.91 -12.12
N THR A 199 14.15 10.05 -12.28
CA THR A 199 12.74 10.46 -12.14
C THR A 199 12.43 10.90 -10.70
N ALA A 200 12.96 10.19 -9.70
CA ALA A 200 12.84 10.59 -8.29
C ALA A 200 13.53 11.94 -8.01
N ALA A 201 14.73 12.15 -8.57
CA ALA A 201 15.43 13.42 -8.45
C ALA A 201 14.65 14.58 -9.08
N VAL A 202 14.07 14.39 -10.27
CA VAL A 202 13.17 15.37 -10.91
C VAL A 202 11.96 15.67 -10.03
N ALA A 203 11.32 14.62 -9.48
CA ALA A 203 10.19 14.81 -8.57
C ALA A 203 10.60 15.59 -7.30
N ALA A 204 11.79 15.32 -6.73
CA ALA A 204 12.33 16.07 -5.60
C ALA A 204 12.48 17.58 -5.93
N VAL A 205 13.03 17.91 -7.10
CA VAL A 205 13.20 19.29 -7.56
C VAL A 205 11.85 19.98 -7.74
N VAL A 206 10.91 19.34 -8.41
CA VAL A 206 9.55 19.86 -8.61
C VAL A 206 8.84 20.13 -7.28
N LEU A 207 8.96 19.20 -6.32
CA LEU A 207 8.41 19.37 -4.97
C LEU A 207 9.08 20.49 -4.19
N PHE A 208 10.39 20.58 -4.28
CA PHE A 208 11.16 21.60 -3.57
C PHE A 208 10.78 23.02 -4.02
N PHE A 209 10.52 23.24 -5.29
CA PHE A 209 10.11 24.57 -5.77
C PHE A 209 8.59 24.78 -5.74
N GLY A 210 7.80 23.74 -6.01
CA GLY A 210 6.37 23.88 -6.27
C GLY A 210 5.46 23.66 -5.06
N LEU A 211 5.88 22.98 -3.97
CA LEU A 211 5.06 22.84 -2.78
C LEU A 211 5.07 24.10 -1.92
N LYS A 212 3.98 24.32 -1.18
CA LYS A 212 3.88 25.40 -0.18
C LYS A 212 4.91 25.19 0.93
N GLY A 213 5.73 26.21 1.18
CA GLY A 213 6.64 26.27 2.31
C GLY A 213 5.96 26.64 3.63
N GLY A 214 6.71 26.53 4.71
CA GLY A 214 6.27 26.91 6.06
C GLY A 214 5.77 25.73 6.88
N THR A 215 5.67 25.97 8.20
CA THR A 215 5.14 25.01 9.18
C THR A 215 3.66 25.29 9.45
N PRO A 216 2.83 24.28 9.70
CA PRO A 216 1.48 24.51 10.17
C PRO A 216 1.50 25.02 11.61
N VAL A 217 0.63 25.97 11.89
CA VAL A 217 0.56 26.69 13.18
C VAL A 217 -0.28 25.92 14.20
N ARG A 218 -0.02 24.65 14.51
CA ARG A 218 -0.61 24.01 15.69
C ARG A 218 0.24 22.85 16.19
N HIS A 219 0.86 23.05 17.35
CA HIS A 219 1.29 21.97 18.21
C HIS A 219 0.07 21.50 19.03
N GLU A 220 -0.59 20.44 18.58
CA GLU A 220 -1.40 19.65 19.51
C GLU A 220 -0.43 18.79 20.33
N GLU A 221 -0.56 18.79 21.64
CA GLU A 221 0.20 17.92 22.54
C GLU A 221 -0.09 16.47 22.12
N ARG A 222 0.91 15.81 21.56
CA ARG A 222 0.79 14.39 21.20
C ARG A 222 1.01 13.55 22.45
N LEU A 223 0.04 12.67 22.74
CA LEU A 223 0.20 11.68 23.79
C LEU A 223 1.46 10.84 23.53
N PRO A 224 2.19 10.43 24.60
CA PRO A 224 3.33 9.53 24.48
C PRO A 224 2.95 8.26 23.70
N LEU A 225 3.83 7.81 22.83
CA LEU A 225 3.57 6.66 21.94
C LEU A 225 3.08 5.42 22.72
N ARG A 226 3.65 5.16 23.90
CA ARG A 226 3.24 4.07 24.79
C ARG A 226 1.79 4.20 25.24
N GLU A 227 1.36 5.39 25.60
CA GLU A 227 -0.01 5.67 26.05
C GLU A 227 -1.00 5.58 24.88
N LEU A 228 -0.60 6.09 23.72
CA LEU A 228 -1.36 5.98 22.48
C LEU A 228 -1.62 4.51 22.11
N LEU A 229 -0.60 3.65 22.21
CA LEU A 229 -0.68 2.22 21.91
C LEU A 229 -1.55 1.46 22.91
N THR A 230 -1.29 1.63 24.20
CA THR A 230 -2.04 0.91 25.25
C THR A 230 -3.51 1.31 25.26
N SER A 231 -3.82 2.60 25.08
CA SER A 231 -5.18 3.10 24.93
C SER A 231 -5.87 2.53 23.69
N GLY A 232 -5.20 2.55 22.53
CA GLY A 232 -5.74 2.05 21.26
C GLY A 232 -6.10 0.56 21.32
N PHE A 233 -5.20 -0.29 21.79
CA PHE A 233 -5.45 -1.73 21.90
C PHE A 233 -6.49 -2.09 22.97
N ARG A 234 -6.69 -1.28 24.00
CA ARG A 234 -7.77 -1.48 24.99
C ARG A 234 -9.15 -1.47 24.32
N HIS A 235 -9.34 -0.71 23.26
CA HIS A 235 -10.60 -0.65 22.52
C HIS A 235 -10.88 -1.92 21.70
N ALA A 236 -9.93 -2.85 21.57
CA ALA A 236 -10.15 -4.20 21.00
C ALA A 236 -11.18 -5.04 21.79
N ARG A 237 -11.58 -4.60 22.99
CA ARG A 237 -12.71 -5.20 23.72
C ARG A 237 -14.03 -5.01 22.97
N ASN A 238 -14.16 -3.99 22.13
CA ASN A 238 -15.28 -3.86 21.20
C ASN A 238 -15.07 -4.83 20.03
N PRO A 239 -15.96 -5.82 19.80
CA PRO A 239 -15.79 -6.82 18.75
C PRO A 239 -15.69 -6.24 17.33
N ARG A 240 -16.31 -5.08 17.06
CA ARG A 240 -16.23 -4.40 15.76
C ARG A 240 -14.86 -3.78 15.53
N ILE A 241 -14.28 -3.17 16.58
CA ILE A 241 -12.91 -2.64 16.52
C ILE A 241 -11.90 -3.78 16.40
N LEU A 242 -12.08 -4.87 17.14
CA LEU A 242 -11.23 -6.06 17.02
C LEU A 242 -11.27 -6.66 15.62
N LEU A 243 -12.48 -6.77 15.04
CA LEU A 243 -12.65 -7.23 13.65
C LEU A 243 -11.92 -6.31 12.66
N SER A 244 -11.95 -4.98 12.89
CA SER A 244 -11.21 -4.02 12.08
C SER A 244 -9.69 -4.20 12.18
N TYR A 245 -9.17 -4.49 13.39
CA TYR A 245 -7.74 -4.75 13.59
C TYR A 245 -7.31 -6.05 12.91
N ALA A 246 -8.12 -7.11 13.01
CA ALA A 246 -7.87 -8.35 12.29
C ALA A 246 -7.90 -8.14 10.76
N ALA A 247 -8.87 -7.36 10.28
CA ALA A 247 -8.94 -7.00 8.87
C ALA A 247 -7.75 -6.16 8.40
N ALA A 248 -7.26 -5.21 9.21
CA ALA A 248 -6.06 -4.42 8.89
C ALA A 248 -4.80 -5.28 8.80
N PHE A 249 -4.65 -6.24 9.74
CA PHE A 249 -3.55 -7.19 9.75
C PHE A 249 -3.45 -7.92 8.40
N VAL A 250 -4.57 -8.43 7.91
CA VAL A 250 -4.60 -9.16 6.63
C VAL A 250 -4.47 -8.22 5.44
N ALA A 251 -5.29 -7.18 5.35
CA ALA A 251 -5.38 -6.31 4.18
C ALA A 251 -4.08 -5.53 3.87
N ARG A 252 -3.29 -5.21 4.91
CA ARG A 252 -1.97 -4.59 4.70
C ARG A 252 -0.94 -5.63 4.25
N GLY A 253 -0.96 -6.83 4.84
CA GLY A 253 -0.15 -7.96 4.41
C GLY A 253 -0.46 -8.35 2.96
N ASP A 254 -1.73 -8.36 2.57
CA ASP A 254 -2.22 -8.62 1.21
C ASP A 254 -1.53 -7.72 0.18
N GLN A 255 -1.50 -6.42 0.41
CA GLN A 255 -0.86 -5.47 -0.49
C GLN A 255 0.63 -5.76 -0.67
N SER A 256 1.31 -6.10 0.42
CA SER A 256 2.74 -6.40 0.40
C SER A 256 3.05 -7.71 -0.33
N ILE A 257 2.22 -8.74 -0.12
CA ILE A 257 2.33 -10.04 -0.82
C ILE A 257 2.17 -9.87 -2.33
N ILE A 258 1.16 -9.15 -2.79
CA ILE A 258 0.94 -8.92 -4.22
C ILE A 258 2.12 -8.15 -4.82
N GLY A 259 2.52 -7.05 -4.20
CA GLY A 259 3.62 -6.23 -4.70
C GLY A 259 4.96 -6.95 -4.78
N THR A 260 5.20 -7.90 -3.87
CA THR A 260 6.47 -8.62 -3.78
C THR A 260 6.45 -9.92 -4.58
N PHE A 261 5.44 -10.76 -4.39
CA PHE A 261 5.49 -12.14 -4.88
C PHE A 261 4.79 -12.35 -6.22
N VAL A 262 3.88 -11.49 -6.68
CA VAL A 262 3.29 -11.64 -8.03
C VAL A 262 4.32 -11.39 -9.13
N PRO A 263 5.10 -10.28 -9.12
CA PRO A 263 6.16 -10.08 -10.11
C PRO A 263 7.24 -11.17 -10.03
N LEU A 264 7.61 -11.57 -8.80
CA LEU A 264 8.61 -12.61 -8.57
C LEU A 264 8.15 -13.96 -9.12
N TRP A 265 6.90 -14.37 -8.87
CA TRP A 265 6.33 -15.61 -9.40
C TRP A 265 6.34 -15.64 -10.92
N GLY A 266 5.89 -14.56 -11.58
CA GLY A 266 5.93 -14.46 -13.03
C GLY A 266 7.35 -14.54 -13.59
N MET A 267 8.31 -13.85 -12.95
CA MET A 267 9.71 -13.87 -13.37
C MET A 267 10.34 -15.25 -13.18
N THR A 268 10.20 -15.88 -12.01
CA THR A 268 10.79 -17.19 -11.71
C THR A 268 10.21 -18.28 -12.61
N THR A 269 8.91 -18.22 -12.91
CA THR A 269 8.27 -19.12 -13.89
C THR A 269 8.82 -18.90 -15.29
N GLY A 270 8.99 -17.64 -15.71
CA GLY A 270 9.56 -17.34 -17.03
C GLY A 270 10.99 -17.87 -17.18
N ILE A 271 11.82 -17.70 -16.16
CA ILE A 271 13.19 -18.24 -16.12
C ILE A 271 13.17 -19.78 -16.19
N ALA A 272 12.29 -20.43 -15.42
CA ALA A 272 12.14 -21.89 -15.45
C ALA A 272 11.70 -22.41 -16.82
N MET A 273 11.02 -21.58 -17.63
CA MET A 273 10.64 -21.87 -19.01
C MET A 273 11.74 -21.53 -20.04
N GLY A 274 12.95 -21.15 -19.61
CA GLY A 274 14.07 -20.78 -20.46
C GLY A 274 14.02 -19.38 -21.05
N MET A 275 13.20 -18.48 -20.50
CA MET A 275 13.16 -17.08 -20.94
C MET A 275 14.38 -16.32 -20.43
N GLU A 276 14.85 -15.37 -21.24
CA GLU A 276 15.82 -14.38 -20.78
C GLU A 276 15.27 -13.59 -19.57
N PRO A 277 16.08 -13.32 -18.52
CA PRO A 277 15.64 -12.65 -17.31
C PRO A 277 14.95 -11.29 -17.55
N ALA A 278 15.42 -10.53 -18.54
CA ALA A 278 14.80 -9.25 -18.91
C ALA A 278 13.40 -9.41 -19.52
N GLU A 279 13.14 -10.52 -20.22
CA GLU A 279 11.80 -10.85 -20.71
C GLU A 279 10.92 -11.39 -19.58
N ALA A 280 11.46 -12.26 -18.74
CA ALA A 280 10.77 -12.87 -17.63
C ALA A 280 10.27 -11.81 -16.63
N VAL A 281 11.11 -10.81 -16.25
CA VAL A 281 10.70 -9.72 -15.38
C VAL A 281 9.60 -8.85 -16.00
N LYS A 282 9.69 -8.57 -17.30
CA LYS A 282 8.63 -7.82 -18.01
C LYS A 282 7.28 -8.56 -17.95
N LYS A 283 7.26 -9.88 -18.14
CA LYS A 283 6.03 -10.70 -18.05
C LYS A 283 5.50 -10.76 -16.61
N GLY A 284 6.36 -10.95 -15.62
CA GLY A 284 5.98 -10.90 -14.20
C GLY A 284 5.41 -9.55 -13.79
N THR A 285 6.03 -8.46 -14.26
CA THR A 285 5.52 -7.10 -14.06
C THR A 285 4.14 -6.92 -14.69
N PHE A 286 3.92 -7.44 -15.91
CA PHE A 286 2.63 -7.34 -16.59
C PHE A 286 1.49 -7.98 -15.78
N ILE A 287 1.71 -9.14 -15.19
CA ILE A 287 0.71 -9.83 -14.34
C ILE A 287 0.38 -8.97 -13.12
N PHE A 288 1.38 -8.40 -12.47
CA PHE A 288 1.19 -7.48 -11.35
C PHE A 288 0.35 -6.26 -11.77
N ILE A 289 0.66 -5.67 -12.92
CA ILE A 289 -0.06 -4.52 -13.44
C ILE A 289 -1.52 -4.85 -13.73
N VAL A 290 -1.82 -6.04 -14.27
CA VAL A 290 -3.20 -6.49 -14.47
C VAL A 290 -3.98 -6.49 -13.14
N SER A 291 -3.37 -7.00 -12.06
CA SER A 291 -4.01 -6.98 -10.75
C SER A 291 -4.21 -5.56 -10.21
N GLN A 292 -3.23 -4.67 -10.36
CA GLN A 292 -3.32 -3.28 -9.90
C GLN A 292 -4.28 -2.43 -10.74
N ALA A 293 -4.37 -2.67 -12.04
CA ALA A 293 -5.36 -2.03 -12.90
C ALA A 293 -6.79 -2.47 -12.54
N ALA A 294 -6.99 -3.76 -12.26
CA ALA A 294 -8.26 -4.26 -11.78
C ALA A 294 -8.64 -3.62 -10.43
N ALA A 295 -7.70 -3.52 -9.49
CA ALA A 295 -7.90 -2.84 -8.21
C ALA A 295 -8.28 -1.36 -8.41
N LEU A 296 -7.57 -0.64 -9.28
CA LEU A 296 -7.84 0.78 -9.58
C LEU A 296 -9.25 0.99 -10.15
N LEU A 297 -9.65 0.15 -11.10
CA LEU A 297 -10.96 0.27 -11.75
C LEU A 297 -12.10 -0.19 -10.81
N TRP A 298 -11.84 -1.14 -9.91
CA TRP A 298 -12.82 -1.67 -8.96
C TRP A 298 -13.02 -0.77 -7.74
N ALA A 299 -12.02 0.01 -7.34
CA ALA A 299 -12.08 0.85 -6.13
C ALA A 299 -13.32 1.76 -6.06
N PRO A 300 -13.71 2.51 -7.11
CA PRO A 300 -14.93 3.32 -7.08
C PRO A 300 -16.20 2.47 -6.94
N VAL A 301 -16.23 1.31 -7.58
CA VAL A 301 -17.39 0.41 -7.56
C VAL A 301 -17.64 -0.11 -6.16
N ILE A 302 -16.62 -0.71 -5.54
CA ILE A 302 -16.77 -1.26 -4.18
C ILE A 302 -17.02 -0.15 -3.15
N GLY A 303 -16.47 1.06 -3.36
CA GLY A 303 -16.72 2.22 -2.52
C GLY A 303 -18.23 2.55 -2.41
N ILE A 304 -18.96 2.53 -3.53
CA ILE A 304 -20.41 2.76 -3.56
C ILE A 304 -21.16 1.72 -2.72
N PHE A 305 -20.76 0.45 -2.78
CA PHE A 305 -21.37 -0.62 -1.98
C PHE A 305 -21.06 -0.47 -0.50
N ILE A 306 -19.79 -0.18 -0.17
CA ILE A 306 -19.35 0.06 1.22
C ILE A 306 -20.15 1.19 1.87
N ASP A 307 -20.47 2.26 1.15
CA ASP A 307 -21.21 3.39 1.68
C ASP A 307 -22.71 3.09 1.91
N ARG A 308 -23.28 2.20 1.11
CA ARG A 308 -24.70 1.83 1.20
C ARG A 308 -25.01 0.74 2.22
N TRP A 309 -24.04 -0.13 2.50
CA TRP A 309 -24.25 -1.28 3.37
C TRP A 309 -23.83 -0.97 4.82
N ASN A 310 -24.36 -1.77 5.76
CA ASN A 310 -23.84 -1.79 7.12
C ASN A 310 -22.35 -2.13 7.08
N ARG A 311 -21.52 -1.36 7.79
CA ARG A 311 -20.05 -1.43 7.70
C ARG A 311 -19.48 -2.81 8.05
N VAL A 312 -20.07 -3.52 9.02
CA VAL A 312 -19.64 -4.90 9.34
C VAL A 312 -19.97 -5.84 8.18
N THR A 313 -21.18 -5.73 7.60
CA THR A 313 -21.56 -6.52 6.42
C THR A 313 -20.68 -6.19 5.22
N ALA A 314 -20.42 -4.91 4.96
CA ALA A 314 -19.55 -4.46 3.89
C ALA A 314 -18.14 -5.05 4.04
N LEU A 315 -17.52 -4.94 5.22
CA LEU A 315 -16.22 -5.56 5.49
C LEU A 315 -16.25 -7.07 5.29
N THR A 316 -17.27 -7.75 5.81
CA THR A 316 -17.40 -9.21 5.68
C THR A 316 -17.41 -9.66 4.22
N LEU A 317 -18.17 -8.98 3.37
CA LEU A 317 -18.22 -9.27 1.93
C LEU A 317 -16.92 -8.90 1.22
N CYS A 318 -16.27 -7.81 1.61
CA CYS A 318 -14.97 -7.42 1.10
C CYS A 318 -13.89 -8.47 1.41
N MET A 319 -13.88 -9.03 2.64
CA MET A 319 -12.98 -10.14 3.01
C MET A 319 -13.31 -11.42 2.24
N GLY A 320 -14.59 -11.66 1.92
CA GLY A 320 -15.01 -12.77 1.06
C GLY A 320 -14.50 -12.64 -0.37
N LEU A 321 -14.57 -11.42 -0.96
CA LEU A 321 -13.99 -11.15 -2.27
C LEU A 321 -12.47 -11.33 -2.26
N ALA A 322 -11.79 -10.90 -1.21
CA ALA A 322 -10.36 -11.12 -1.04
C ALA A 322 -10.04 -12.62 -0.93
N ALA A 323 -10.74 -13.35 -0.05
CA ALA A 323 -10.56 -14.79 0.06
C ALA A 323 -10.74 -15.51 -1.28
N ALA A 324 -11.79 -15.17 -2.03
CA ALA A 324 -12.03 -15.75 -3.35
C ALA A 324 -10.90 -15.43 -4.34
N GLY A 325 -10.44 -14.16 -4.41
CA GLY A 325 -9.36 -13.74 -5.28
C GLY A 325 -8.04 -14.46 -4.96
N TYR A 326 -7.65 -14.51 -3.70
CA TYR A 326 -6.41 -15.16 -3.27
C TYR A 326 -6.44 -16.68 -3.42
N LEU A 327 -7.53 -17.33 -3.01
CA LEU A 327 -7.67 -18.80 -3.11
C LEU A 327 -7.78 -19.26 -4.57
N SER A 328 -8.32 -18.44 -5.47
CA SER A 328 -8.42 -18.77 -6.89
C SER A 328 -7.05 -18.98 -7.55
N LEU A 329 -5.98 -18.39 -7.01
CA LEU A 329 -4.61 -18.59 -7.52
C LEU A 329 -4.13 -20.04 -7.34
N ALA A 330 -4.75 -20.83 -6.46
CA ALA A 330 -4.47 -22.26 -6.35
C ALA A 330 -4.75 -23.02 -7.66
N LEU A 331 -5.70 -22.52 -8.45
CA LEU A 331 -6.12 -23.14 -9.72
C LEU A 331 -5.15 -22.87 -10.88
N ILE A 332 -4.24 -21.92 -10.75
CA ILE A 332 -3.30 -21.54 -11.80
C ILE A 332 -2.22 -22.60 -11.94
N GLY A 333 -2.05 -23.18 -13.13
CA GLY A 333 -0.89 -24.01 -13.48
C GLY A 333 0.33 -23.13 -13.76
N ASN A 334 0.21 -22.28 -14.78
CA ASN A 334 1.25 -21.35 -15.21
C ASN A 334 0.71 -19.90 -15.18
N PRO A 335 1.33 -19.00 -14.39
CA PRO A 335 0.87 -17.61 -14.25
C PRO A 335 1.03 -16.79 -15.53
N LEU A 336 1.87 -17.24 -16.48
CA LEU A 336 2.15 -16.52 -17.72
C LEU A 336 1.15 -16.82 -18.83
N GLU A 337 0.25 -17.77 -18.65
CA GLU A 337 -0.81 -18.10 -19.60
C GLU A 337 -1.91 -17.03 -19.62
N LYS A 338 -2.48 -16.77 -20.79
CA LYS A 338 -3.51 -15.73 -20.95
C LYS A 338 -4.75 -15.96 -20.10
N TRP A 339 -5.20 -17.20 -19.94
CA TRP A 339 -6.37 -17.52 -19.12
C TRP A 339 -6.14 -17.28 -17.64
N SER A 340 -4.88 -17.35 -17.16
CA SER A 340 -4.52 -17.07 -15.76
C SER A 340 -4.77 -15.62 -15.37
N LEU A 341 -4.82 -14.71 -16.32
CA LEU A 341 -5.03 -13.27 -16.07
C LEU A 341 -6.35 -12.99 -15.35
N ILE A 342 -7.39 -13.81 -15.56
CA ILE A 342 -8.67 -13.64 -14.85
C ILE A 342 -8.52 -13.75 -13.33
N PHE A 343 -7.64 -14.65 -12.86
CA PHE A 343 -7.38 -14.83 -11.43
C PHE A 343 -6.62 -13.64 -10.84
N PHE A 344 -5.72 -13.02 -11.61
CA PHE A 344 -5.05 -11.80 -11.19
C PHE A 344 -5.98 -10.58 -11.18
N VAL A 345 -6.98 -10.55 -12.05
CA VAL A 345 -8.08 -9.57 -11.97
C VAL A 345 -8.87 -9.78 -10.69
N LEU A 346 -9.28 -11.02 -10.37
CA LEU A 346 -9.99 -11.34 -9.13
C LEU A 346 -9.15 -11.01 -7.89
N LEU A 347 -7.83 -11.27 -7.95
CA LEU A 347 -6.89 -10.90 -6.90
C LEU A 347 -6.89 -9.39 -6.64
N GLY A 348 -6.80 -8.56 -7.67
CA GLY A 348 -6.83 -7.10 -7.56
C GLY A 348 -8.17 -6.58 -6.99
N ILE A 349 -9.28 -7.14 -7.45
CA ILE A 349 -10.63 -6.86 -6.93
C ILE A 349 -10.70 -7.17 -5.44
N GLY A 350 -10.23 -8.36 -5.03
CA GLY A 350 -10.23 -8.81 -3.64
C GLY A 350 -9.37 -7.91 -2.75
N GLN A 351 -8.13 -7.65 -3.14
CA GLN A 351 -7.18 -6.82 -2.42
C GLN A 351 -7.74 -5.44 -2.08
N ILE A 352 -8.21 -4.71 -3.09
CA ILE A 352 -8.71 -3.34 -2.85
C ILE A 352 -10.00 -3.33 -2.04
N SER A 353 -10.84 -4.37 -2.18
CA SER A 353 -12.05 -4.52 -1.39
C SER A 353 -11.72 -4.71 0.10
N ALA A 354 -10.79 -5.62 0.44
CA ALA A 354 -10.34 -5.83 1.82
C ALA A 354 -9.75 -4.55 2.43
N PHE A 355 -8.92 -3.84 1.67
CA PHE A 355 -8.30 -2.60 2.11
C PHE A 355 -9.35 -1.52 2.43
N LEU A 356 -10.24 -1.21 1.49
CA LEU A 356 -11.26 -0.17 1.66
C LEU A 356 -12.28 -0.55 2.72
N GLY A 357 -12.69 -1.83 2.78
CA GLY A 357 -13.62 -2.34 3.79
C GLY A 357 -13.06 -2.19 5.21
N SER A 358 -11.79 -2.52 5.43
CA SER A 358 -11.14 -2.40 6.73
C SER A 358 -11.05 -0.94 7.20
N GLN A 359 -10.67 -0.02 6.31
CA GLN A 359 -10.61 1.41 6.58
C GLN A 359 -11.99 2.01 6.90
N SER A 360 -13.02 1.55 6.20
CA SER A 360 -14.39 2.05 6.39
C SER A 360 -14.95 1.67 7.75
N LEU A 361 -14.75 0.42 8.22
CA LEU A 361 -15.26 -0.01 9.51
C LEU A 361 -14.58 0.74 10.65
N ILE A 362 -13.23 0.83 10.66
CA ILE A 362 -12.53 1.54 11.73
C ILE A 362 -12.84 3.03 11.74
N GLY A 363 -13.02 3.64 10.58
CA GLY A 363 -13.39 5.04 10.45
C GLY A 363 -14.73 5.39 11.12
N GLN A 364 -15.67 4.44 11.16
CA GLN A 364 -16.97 4.59 11.82
C GLN A 364 -16.93 4.23 13.31
N GLU A 365 -16.25 3.15 13.67
CA GLU A 365 -16.27 2.60 15.04
C GLU A 365 -15.30 3.27 16.00
N ALA A 366 -14.31 4.02 15.50
CA ALA A 366 -13.34 4.72 16.35
C ALA A 366 -14.03 5.84 17.16
N PRO A 367 -14.05 5.76 18.52
CA PRO A 367 -14.63 6.79 19.37
C PRO A 367 -13.96 8.15 19.11
N LYS A 368 -14.74 9.24 19.15
CA LYS A 368 -14.22 10.59 18.86
C LYS A 368 -13.07 10.97 19.78
N GLU A 369 -13.20 10.63 21.07
CA GLU A 369 -12.26 10.94 22.15
C GLU A 369 -10.95 10.15 22.05
N ALA A 370 -10.98 8.95 21.46
CA ALA A 370 -9.84 8.04 21.33
C ALA A 370 -9.48 7.74 19.87
N ARG A 371 -9.97 8.54 18.91
CA ARG A 371 -9.86 8.25 17.49
C ARG A 371 -8.41 8.08 17.01
N GLY A 372 -7.52 8.94 17.50
CA GLY A 372 -6.10 8.86 17.16
C GLY A 372 -5.44 7.58 17.65
N SER A 373 -5.72 7.16 18.89
CA SER A 373 -5.19 5.94 19.49
C SER A 373 -5.72 4.68 18.80
N VAL A 374 -7.01 4.64 18.48
CA VAL A 374 -7.66 3.50 17.81
C VAL A 374 -7.15 3.35 16.37
N ILE A 375 -7.03 4.45 15.61
CA ILE A 375 -6.44 4.43 14.27
C ILE A 375 -4.96 4.08 14.32
N GLY A 376 -4.22 4.53 15.34
CA GLY A 376 -2.84 4.13 15.59
C GLY A 376 -2.69 2.63 15.78
N ALA A 377 -3.51 2.01 16.65
CA ALA A 377 -3.51 0.57 16.87
C ALA A 377 -3.92 -0.22 15.61
N PHE A 378 -4.87 0.29 14.84
CA PHE A 378 -5.26 -0.26 13.53
C PHE A 378 -4.06 -0.28 12.55
N ASN A 379 -3.32 0.81 12.44
CA ASN A 379 -2.15 0.88 11.55
C ASN A 379 -1.02 -0.05 12.01
N ILE A 380 -0.81 -0.18 13.32
CA ILE A 380 0.19 -1.12 13.87
C ILE A 380 -0.22 -2.57 13.64
N SER A 381 -1.51 -2.90 13.81
CA SER A 381 -2.01 -4.23 13.45
C SER A 381 -1.71 -4.56 11.98
N GLY A 382 -1.88 -3.59 11.08
CA GLY A 382 -1.51 -3.73 9.68
C GLY A 382 -0.01 -3.93 9.45
N ALA A 383 0.84 -3.17 10.15
CA ALA A 383 2.29 -3.30 10.06
C ALA A 383 2.79 -4.67 10.57
N ILE A 384 2.24 -5.15 11.68
CA ILE A 384 2.50 -6.50 12.17
C ILE A 384 2.06 -7.55 11.13
N GLY A 385 0.93 -7.30 10.44
CA GLY A 385 0.47 -8.13 9.33
C GLY A 385 1.47 -8.19 8.18
N ILE A 386 2.03 -7.05 7.76
CA ILE A 386 3.09 -7.00 6.73
C ILE A 386 4.29 -7.84 7.21
N LEU A 387 4.81 -7.58 8.41
CA LEU A 387 5.97 -8.29 8.94
C LEU A 387 5.78 -9.81 8.95
N PHE A 388 4.65 -10.27 9.49
CA PHE A 388 4.37 -11.70 9.62
C PHE A 388 4.10 -12.37 8.27
N ILE A 389 3.21 -11.78 7.47
CA ILE A 389 2.73 -12.38 6.23
C ILE A 389 3.85 -12.40 5.17
N THR A 390 4.68 -11.35 5.08
CA THR A 390 5.74 -11.32 4.05
C THR A 390 6.91 -12.24 4.41
N THR A 391 7.30 -12.26 5.69
CA THR A 391 8.39 -13.14 6.16
C THR A 391 8.00 -14.62 6.02
N THR A 392 6.80 -14.98 6.47
CA THR A 392 6.28 -16.33 6.31
C THR A 392 6.06 -16.65 4.83
N GLY A 393 5.49 -15.69 4.08
CA GLY A 393 5.22 -15.83 2.65
C GLY A 393 6.47 -16.12 1.82
N GLY A 394 7.60 -15.47 2.11
CA GLY A 394 8.86 -15.72 1.43
C GLY A 394 9.35 -17.16 1.62
N ARG A 395 9.31 -17.66 2.87
CA ARG A 395 9.70 -19.04 3.18
C ARG A 395 8.77 -20.07 2.55
N LEU A 396 7.48 -19.78 2.48
CA LEU A 396 6.49 -20.64 1.84
C LEU A 396 6.63 -20.63 0.30
N PHE A 397 6.98 -19.49 -0.26
CA PHE A 397 7.24 -19.33 -1.69
C PHE A 397 8.36 -20.27 -2.16
N ASP A 398 9.49 -20.28 -1.42
CA ASP A 398 10.65 -21.11 -1.76
C ASP A 398 10.49 -22.55 -1.29
N GLY A 399 9.94 -22.80 -0.08
CA GLY A 399 9.92 -24.10 0.54
C GLY A 399 8.75 -25.00 0.13
N MET A 400 7.64 -24.41 -0.35
CA MET A 400 6.44 -25.17 -0.74
C MET A 400 6.07 -24.94 -2.21
N SER A 401 5.68 -23.70 -2.53
CA SER A 401 5.22 -23.35 -3.87
C SER A 401 5.08 -21.82 -3.99
N PRO A 402 5.33 -21.23 -5.17
CA PRO A 402 5.05 -19.81 -5.41
C PRO A 402 3.60 -19.38 -5.15
N LYS A 403 2.65 -20.32 -5.11
CA LYS A 403 1.23 -20.07 -4.78
C LYS A 403 0.95 -20.04 -3.29
N ALA A 404 1.76 -20.69 -2.46
CA ALA A 404 1.51 -20.92 -1.04
C ALA A 404 1.28 -19.61 -0.25
N PRO A 405 2.04 -18.52 -0.45
CA PRO A 405 1.80 -17.25 0.20
C PRO A 405 0.38 -16.72 -0.02
N PHE A 406 -0.11 -16.82 -1.25
CA PHE A 406 -1.45 -16.33 -1.62
C PHE A 406 -2.56 -17.19 -1.01
N ILE A 407 -2.40 -18.52 -1.03
CA ILE A 407 -3.39 -19.46 -0.48
C ILE A 407 -3.56 -19.23 1.02
N ILE A 408 -2.47 -19.04 1.76
CA ILE A 408 -2.52 -18.78 3.21
C ILE A 408 -3.21 -17.45 3.49
N VAL A 409 -2.85 -16.42 2.76
CA VAL A 409 -3.50 -15.10 2.88
C VAL A 409 -5.00 -15.22 2.57
N GLY A 410 -5.38 -15.96 1.53
CA GLY A 410 -6.77 -16.24 1.20
C GLY A 410 -7.51 -16.96 2.34
N ALA A 411 -6.88 -17.93 2.98
CA ALA A 411 -7.43 -18.64 4.14
C ALA A 411 -7.63 -17.70 5.34
N VAL A 412 -6.67 -16.80 5.61
CA VAL A 412 -6.81 -15.81 6.70
C VAL A 412 -7.91 -14.79 6.39
N ASN A 413 -8.05 -14.34 5.13
CA ASN A 413 -9.17 -13.50 4.72
C ASN A 413 -10.52 -14.22 4.94
N LEU A 414 -10.58 -15.51 4.63
CA LEU A 414 -11.77 -16.34 4.89
C LEU A 414 -12.10 -16.40 6.39
N LEU A 415 -11.11 -16.56 7.26
CA LEU A 415 -11.32 -16.56 8.71
C LEU A 415 -11.88 -15.22 9.21
N VAL A 416 -11.36 -14.09 8.70
CA VAL A 416 -11.88 -12.77 9.05
C VAL A 416 -13.31 -12.59 8.53
N MET A 417 -13.63 -13.07 7.33
CA MET A 417 -14.99 -13.10 6.79
C MET A 417 -15.93 -13.89 7.72
N LEU A 418 -15.55 -15.10 8.15
CA LEU A 418 -16.36 -15.92 9.06
C LEU A 418 -16.57 -15.22 10.42
N GLY A 419 -15.52 -14.55 10.95
CA GLY A 419 -15.64 -13.70 12.13
C GLY A 419 -16.65 -12.56 11.96
N GLY A 420 -16.70 -11.94 10.79
CA GLY A 420 -17.67 -10.92 10.46
C GLY A 420 -19.11 -11.45 10.40
N PHE A 421 -19.33 -12.62 9.80
CA PHE A 421 -20.64 -13.28 9.80
C PHE A 421 -21.10 -13.66 11.21
N TRP A 422 -20.21 -14.21 12.01
CA TRP A 422 -20.50 -14.54 13.42
C TRP A 422 -20.93 -13.30 14.21
N LEU A 423 -20.21 -12.18 14.08
CA LEU A 423 -20.54 -10.92 14.75
C LEU A 423 -21.94 -10.42 14.32
N ARG A 424 -22.23 -10.41 13.04
CA ARG A 424 -23.56 -10.02 12.52
C ARG A 424 -24.68 -10.90 13.01
N GLY A 425 -24.44 -12.21 13.10
CA GLY A 425 -25.40 -13.17 13.65
C GLY A 425 -25.73 -12.89 15.11
N LYS A 426 -24.71 -12.55 15.92
CA LYS A 426 -24.89 -12.18 17.33
C LYS A 426 -25.68 -10.87 17.48
N GLU A 427 -25.36 -9.84 16.70
CA GLU A 427 -26.08 -8.56 16.71
C GLU A 427 -27.58 -8.72 16.37
N ARG A 428 -27.89 -9.50 15.34
CA ARG A 428 -29.30 -9.78 14.95
C ARG A 428 -30.08 -10.46 16.08
N LYS A 429 -29.49 -11.42 16.78
CA LYS A 429 -30.14 -12.13 17.91
C LYS A 429 -30.46 -11.15 19.06
N ILE A 430 -29.55 -10.22 19.41
CA ILE A 430 -29.77 -9.23 20.46
C ILE A 430 -30.96 -8.33 20.09
N VAL A 431 -30.96 -7.74 18.90
CA VAL A 431 -32.04 -6.87 18.42
C VAL A 431 -33.38 -7.58 18.41
N THR A 432 -33.40 -8.86 18.02
CA THR A 432 -34.66 -9.67 17.98
C THR A 432 -35.16 -10.00 19.38
N SER A 433 -34.24 -10.25 20.34
CA SER A 433 -34.60 -10.52 21.75
C SER A 433 -35.19 -9.28 22.43
N ASP A 434 -34.59 -8.11 22.20
CA ASP A 434 -35.05 -6.86 22.77
C ASP A 434 -36.41 -6.44 22.20
N LYS A 435 -36.65 -6.67 20.91
CA LYS A 435 -37.96 -6.44 20.27
C LYS A 435 -39.05 -7.36 20.82
N LYS A 436 -38.73 -8.62 21.12
CA LYS A 436 -39.66 -9.56 21.77
C LYS A 436 -39.98 -9.12 23.20
N ARG A 437 -39.00 -8.68 23.99
CA ARG A 437 -39.22 -8.18 25.35
C ARG A 437 -40.07 -6.93 25.37
N TYR A 438 -39.83 -5.99 24.44
CA TYR A 438 -40.64 -4.77 24.32
C TYR A 438 -42.11 -5.09 23.99
N ASN A 439 -42.35 -5.99 23.04
CA ASN A 439 -43.73 -6.38 22.66
C ASN A 439 -44.47 -7.20 23.74
N SER A 440 -43.76 -7.98 24.55
CA SER A 440 -44.36 -8.73 25.67
C SER A 440 -44.65 -7.85 26.89
N GLY A 441 -43.92 -6.76 27.09
CA GLY A 441 -44.18 -5.80 28.16
C GLY A 441 -45.27 -4.75 27.82
N ALA A 442 -45.63 -4.61 26.54
CA ALA A 442 -46.68 -3.72 26.08
C ALA A 442 -48.10 -4.39 26.07
N SER A 443 -48.16 -5.71 26.36
CA SER A 443 -49.38 -6.51 26.41
C SER A 443 -49.82 -6.88 27.85
N SER A 444 -49.13 -6.39 28.86
CA SER A 444 -49.47 -6.46 30.29
C SER A 444 -49.88 -5.04 30.80
#